data_6aca84b079a679363a73a86ee3da5fbe
#
_entry.id   6aca84b079a679363a73a86ee3da5fbe
#
_cell.length_a   1.000
_cell.length_b   1.000
_cell.length_c   1.000
_cell.angle_alpha   90.00
_cell.angle_beta   90.00
_cell.angle_gamma   90.00
#
_symmetry.space_group_name_H-M   'P 1'
#
loop_
_entity.id
_entity.type
_entity.pdbx_description
1 polymer ?
#
loop_
_entity_poly.entity_id
_entity_poly.type
_entity_poly.pdbx_seq_one_letter_code
_entity_poly.pdbx_strand_id
1 'polypeptide(L)'
;MALAAGLPSAPHRILVLRALGLGDLLTGIPALRALRRRFPRARLTLAAPKRFHEMIALTHAVDELLPTPGLGPIRQAGASPCLAVNMHGRGPESIAYLAELHPKYLLSHSNSQFPAVDGPPWRSELHEVDRWCALLGSVGIDCKEDDLGIERPRGYPDSSGVVVIHPGAAFAARRWPAGRFAEVARRLGEDGHEVVITGSGAERTLACQVATEAGLPESAVRAGTMGLGGLTALINDCKLLICGDTGVGHLATATGTPSVLLFGPTPPANWGPRGASRHTALWVGDRGDPHGATPDAGLLLITVRRVLEAARAKLEGMP
;
A
#
# COMPACT_ATOMS: atom_id res chain seq x y z
N MET A 1 -2.76 -21.49 -27.68
CA MET A 1 -4.00 -20.74 -27.91
C MET A 1 -3.62 -19.28 -28.12
N ALA A 2 -3.92 -18.71 -29.27
CA ALA A 2 -3.58 -17.31 -29.55
C ALA A 2 -4.47 -16.37 -28.71
N LEU A 3 -3.87 -15.62 -27.82
CA LEU A 3 -4.51 -14.55 -27.03
C LEU A 3 -4.48 -13.20 -27.77
N ALA A 4 -4.42 -13.25 -29.09
CA ALA A 4 -4.32 -12.10 -29.95
C ALA A 4 -5.67 -11.76 -30.54
N ALA A 5 -6.41 -10.90 -29.89
CA ALA A 5 -7.41 -9.98 -30.47
C ALA A 5 -7.99 -9.16 -29.34
N GLY A 6 -7.73 -7.89 -29.27
CA GLY A 6 -8.23 -6.87 -28.34
C GLY A 6 -9.07 -7.26 -27.13
N LEU A 7 -9.09 -6.44 -26.12
CA LEU A 7 -9.93 -6.69 -24.93
C LEU A 7 -11.38 -6.96 -25.30
N PRO A 8 -12.10 -7.86 -24.58
CA PRO A 8 -13.51 -8.06 -24.78
C PRO A 8 -14.26 -6.73 -24.57
N SER A 9 -15.17 -6.44 -25.48
CA SER A 9 -15.96 -5.19 -25.40
C SER A 9 -16.82 -5.11 -24.14
N ALA A 10 -17.30 -6.25 -23.63
CA ALA A 10 -18.14 -6.36 -22.43
C ALA A 10 -17.87 -7.66 -21.64
N PRO A 11 -16.76 -7.75 -20.92
CA PRO A 11 -16.53 -8.88 -20.03
C PRO A 11 -17.52 -8.86 -18.85
N HIS A 12 -18.18 -9.99 -18.55
CA HIS A 12 -19.07 -10.05 -17.39
C HIS A 12 -18.34 -10.49 -16.12
N ARG A 13 -17.14 -11.07 -16.24
CA ARG A 13 -16.28 -11.46 -15.09
C ARG A 13 -14.85 -11.04 -15.35
N ILE A 14 -14.34 -10.25 -14.41
CA ILE A 14 -12.95 -9.80 -14.40
C ILE A 14 -12.31 -10.32 -13.11
N LEU A 15 -11.19 -11.01 -13.21
CA LEU A 15 -10.37 -11.39 -12.07
C LEU A 15 -9.07 -10.60 -12.10
N VAL A 16 -8.76 -9.92 -11.01
CA VAL A 16 -7.48 -9.24 -10.81
C VAL A 16 -6.69 -9.99 -9.75
N LEU A 17 -5.46 -10.38 -10.05
CA LEU A 17 -4.55 -10.98 -9.08
C LEU A 17 -3.64 -9.89 -8.48
N ARG A 18 -3.74 -9.68 -7.16
CA ARG A 18 -2.84 -8.83 -6.37
C ARG A 18 -2.73 -9.33 -4.94
N ALA A 19 -2.24 -10.56 -4.75
CA ALA A 19 -2.13 -11.23 -3.46
C ALA A 19 -0.85 -10.83 -2.71
N LEU A 20 -0.71 -9.54 -2.36
CA LEU A 20 0.48 -8.91 -1.80
C LEU A 20 0.18 -8.16 -0.49
N GLY A 21 0.90 -7.08 -0.20
CA GLY A 21 0.76 -6.26 1.00
C GLY A 21 -0.32 -5.18 0.92
N LEU A 22 -0.49 -4.43 2.02
CA LEU A 22 -1.44 -3.32 2.08
C LEU A 22 -1.05 -2.19 1.12
N GLY A 23 0.23 -1.83 1.06
CA GLY A 23 0.72 -0.81 0.13
C GLY A 23 0.44 -1.19 -1.32
N ASP A 24 0.61 -2.48 -1.66
CA ASP A 24 0.26 -2.99 -2.98
C ASP A 24 -1.22 -2.84 -3.30
N LEU A 25 -2.11 -3.17 -2.36
CA LEU A 25 -3.55 -2.97 -2.54
C LEU A 25 -3.86 -1.50 -2.85
N LEU A 26 -3.35 -0.59 -2.02
CA LEU A 26 -3.66 0.84 -2.09
C LEU A 26 -3.10 1.48 -3.38
N THR A 27 -1.87 1.14 -3.78
CA THR A 27 -1.29 1.61 -5.05
C THR A 27 -1.98 1.01 -6.29
N GLY A 28 -2.74 -0.07 -6.13
CA GLY A 28 -3.55 -0.68 -7.17
C GLY A 28 -4.93 -0.04 -7.37
N ILE A 29 -5.41 0.80 -6.44
CA ILE A 29 -6.78 1.38 -6.49
C ILE A 29 -7.05 2.13 -7.79
N PRO A 30 -6.17 2.99 -8.31
CA PRO A 30 -6.42 3.69 -9.58
C PRO A 30 -6.70 2.75 -10.74
N ALA A 31 -5.94 1.66 -10.84
CA ALA A 31 -6.14 0.64 -11.89
C ALA A 31 -7.44 -0.16 -11.69
N LEU A 32 -7.79 -0.53 -10.45
CA LEU A 32 -9.06 -1.19 -10.15
C LEU A 32 -10.25 -0.30 -10.52
N ARG A 33 -10.19 0.99 -10.20
CA ARG A 33 -11.22 1.98 -10.59
C ARG A 33 -11.28 2.21 -12.09
N ALA A 34 -10.14 2.19 -12.78
CA ALA A 34 -10.08 2.26 -14.24
C ALA A 34 -10.80 1.07 -14.89
N LEU A 35 -10.57 -0.15 -14.39
CA LEU A 35 -11.31 -1.34 -14.82
C LEU A 35 -12.81 -1.21 -14.56
N ARG A 36 -13.22 -0.69 -13.40
CA ARG A 36 -14.63 -0.46 -13.06
C ARG A 36 -15.27 0.57 -14.00
N ARG A 37 -14.60 1.69 -14.27
CA ARG A 37 -15.10 2.72 -15.20
C ARG A 37 -15.26 2.16 -16.61
N ARG A 38 -14.29 1.38 -17.07
CA ARG A 38 -14.31 0.79 -18.44
C ARG A 38 -15.35 -0.31 -18.57
N PHE A 39 -15.61 -1.07 -17.49
CA PHE A 39 -16.51 -2.22 -17.49
C PHE A 39 -17.52 -2.14 -16.33
N PRO A 40 -18.45 -1.18 -16.34
CA PRO A 40 -19.30 -0.89 -15.18
C PRO A 40 -20.26 -2.02 -14.81
N ARG A 41 -20.57 -2.92 -15.75
CA ARG A 41 -21.46 -4.07 -15.53
C ARG A 41 -20.72 -5.39 -15.23
N ALA A 42 -19.39 -5.38 -15.29
CA ALA A 42 -18.61 -6.58 -15.00
C ALA A 42 -18.61 -6.88 -13.49
N ARG A 43 -18.68 -8.16 -13.12
CA ARG A 43 -18.31 -8.58 -11.76
C ARG A 43 -16.79 -8.57 -11.66
N LEU A 44 -16.26 -7.66 -10.86
CA LEU A 44 -14.83 -7.50 -10.62
C LEU A 44 -14.45 -8.19 -9.31
N THR A 45 -13.70 -9.28 -9.42
CA THR A 45 -13.18 -10.06 -8.31
C THR A 45 -11.70 -9.76 -8.12
N LEU A 46 -11.29 -9.47 -6.89
CA LEU A 46 -9.88 -9.28 -6.53
C LEU A 46 -9.36 -10.50 -5.76
N ALA A 47 -8.39 -11.21 -6.32
CA ALA A 47 -7.63 -12.25 -5.64
C ALA A 47 -6.55 -11.60 -4.77
N ALA A 48 -6.80 -11.54 -3.46
CA ALA A 48 -5.95 -10.86 -2.48
C ALA A 48 -6.12 -11.48 -1.07
N PRO A 49 -5.22 -11.19 -0.11
CA PRO A 49 -5.31 -11.70 1.25
C PRO A 49 -6.64 -11.36 1.95
N LYS A 50 -7.22 -12.35 2.64
CA LYS A 50 -8.51 -12.24 3.36
C LYS A 50 -8.56 -11.03 4.31
N ARG A 51 -7.42 -10.65 4.90
CA ARG A 51 -7.32 -9.49 5.80
C ARG A 51 -7.74 -8.16 5.18
N PHE A 52 -7.84 -8.06 3.85
CA PHE A 52 -8.27 -6.85 3.14
C PHE A 52 -9.78 -6.75 2.94
N HIS A 53 -10.56 -7.68 3.49
CA HIS A 53 -12.01 -7.70 3.31
C HIS A 53 -12.67 -6.34 3.64
N GLU A 54 -12.29 -5.71 4.76
CA GLU A 54 -12.81 -4.40 5.16
C GLU A 54 -12.41 -3.27 4.19
N MET A 55 -11.27 -3.43 3.50
CA MET A 55 -10.76 -2.43 2.56
C MET A 55 -11.42 -2.47 1.20
N ILE A 56 -12.03 -3.60 0.82
CA ILE A 56 -12.59 -3.80 -0.52
C ILE A 56 -13.70 -2.79 -0.82
N ALA A 57 -14.61 -2.58 0.13
CA ALA A 57 -15.68 -1.60 -0.03
C ALA A 57 -15.15 -0.17 -0.28
N LEU A 58 -14.03 0.18 0.36
CA LEU A 58 -13.40 1.51 0.23
C LEU A 58 -12.75 1.74 -1.13
N THR A 59 -12.53 0.68 -1.93
CA THR A 59 -12.00 0.83 -3.28
C THR A 59 -13.02 1.42 -4.26
N HIS A 60 -14.32 1.24 -3.99
CA HIS A 60 -15.44 1.57 -4.89
C HIS A 60 -15.31 0.95 -6.29
N ALA A 61 -14.56 -0.16 -6.41
CA ALA A 61 -14.26 -0.80 -7.68
C ALA A 61 -14.55 -2.31 -7.68
N VAL A 62 -14.32 -2.99 -6.57
CA VAL A 62 -14.31 -4.45 -6.44
C VAL A 62 -15.63 -4.92 -5.85
N ASP A 63 -16.26 -5.91 -6.49
CA ASP A 63 -17.50 -6.53 -5.99
C ASP A 63 -17.23 -7.67 -5.03
N GLU A 64 -16.09 -8.36 -5.19
CA GLU A 64 -15.81 -9.58 -4.44
C GLU A 64 -14.32 -9.73 -4.16
N LEU A 65 -13.99 -10.12 -2.93
CA LEU A 65 -12.66 -10.59 -2.57
C LEU A 65 -12.60 -12.11 -2.69
N LEU A 66 -11.68 -12.60 -3.52
CA LEU A 66 -11.28 -14.01 -3.55
C LEU A 66 -10.08 -14.21 -2.61
N PRO A 67 -10.27 -14.83 -1.43
CA PRO A 67 -9.20 -15.00 -0.47
C PRO A 67 -8.01 -15.77 -1.05
N THR A 68 -6.88 -15.09 -1.21
CA THR A 68 -5.64 -15.60 -1.79
C THR A 68 -4.50 -15.14 -0.89
N PRO A 69 -3.90 -16.02 -0.08
CA PRO A 69 -2.98 -15.61 0.99
C PRO A 69 -1.64 -15.05 0.47
N GLY A 70 -1.26 -15.41 -0.72
CA GLY A 70 -0.03 -15.03 -1.42
C GLY A 70 -0.03 -15.59 -2.83
N LEU A 71 1.12 -15.56 -3.50
CA LEU A 71 1.27 -16.17 -4.82
C LEU A 71 1.14 -17.69 -4.71
N GLY A 72 0.25 -18.27 -5.51
CA GLY A 72 -0.03 -19.70 -5.53
C GLY A 72 -1.26 -20.01 -6.37
N PRO A 73 -1.66 -21.29 -6.45
CA PRO A 73 -2.83 -21.72 -7.20
C PRO A 73 -4.10 -20.98 -6.77
N ILE A 74 -4.78 -20.39 -7.73
CA ILE A 74 -6.01 -19.61 -7.49
C ILE A 74 -7.20 -20.58 -7.54
N ARG A 75 -7.82 -20.82 -6.38
CA ARG A 75 -9.00 -21.67 -6.27
C ARG A 75 -10.26 -20.83 -6.45
N GLN A 76 -10.75 -20.73 -7.67
CA GLN A 76 -11.99 -20.03 -7.98
C GLN A 76 -13.15 -21.03 -8.05
N ALA A 77 -14.22 -20.76 -7.32
CA ALA A 77 -15.48 -21.49 -7.51
C ALA A 77 -16.25 -20.85 -8.67
N GLY A 78 -16.56 -21.65 -9.69
CA GLY A 78 -17.39 -21.19 -10.82
C GLY A 78 -16.66 -21.09 -12.14
N ALA A 79 -17.28 -20.42 -13.10
CA ALA A 79 -16.81 -20.40 -14.47
C ALA A 79 -15.58 -19.49 -14.66
N SER A 80 -14.73 -19.82 -15.65
CA SER A 80 -13.53 -19.08 -16.02
C SER A 80 -13.76 -17.57 -16.22
N PRO A 81 -12.81 -16.70 -15.83
CA PRO A 81 -12.95 -15.26 -16.05
C PRO A 81 -12.94 -14.93 -17.54
N CYS A 82 -13.70 -13.89 -17.92
CA CYS A 82 -13.63 -13.36 -19.28
C CYS A 82 -12.32 -12.59 -19.49
N LEU A 83 -11.89 -11.87 -18.46
CA LEU A 83 -10.63 -11.14 -18.41
C LEU A 83 -9.93 -11.46 -17.10
N ALA A 84 -8.68 -11.90 -17.17
CA ALA A 84 -7.77 -11.99 -16.04
C ALA A 84 -6.72 -10.87 -16.18
N VAL A 85 -6.43 -10.16 -15.07
CA VAL A 85 -5.43 -9.08 -15.04
C VAL A 85 -4.38 -9.41 -13.99
N ASN A 86 -3.14 -9.54 -14.43
CA ASN A 86 -2.00 -9.74 -13.53
C ASN A 86 -1.47 -8.41 -13.01
N MET A 87 -1.85 -8.05 -11.80
CA MET A 87 -1.30 -6.92 -11.07
C MET A 87 -0.40 -7.38 -9.90
N HIS A 88 0.05 -8.63 -9.91
CA HIS A 88 0.89 -9.20 -8.84
C HIS A 88 2.38 -8.97 -9.09
N GLY A 89 2.81 -8.99 -10.34
CA GLY A 89 4.21 -8.82 -10.72
C GLY A 89 4.43 -9.10 -12.21
N ARG A 90 5.70 -9.31 -12.58
CA ARG A 90 6.12 -9.52 -13.96
C ARG A 90 5.99 -11.00 -14.46
N GLY A 91 5.45 -11.89 -13.61
CA GLY A 91 5.50 -13.33 -13.87
C GLY A 91 6.91 -13.91 -13.66
N PRO A 92 7.16 -15.18 -14.07
CA PRO A 92 6.23 -16.06 -14.80
C PRO A 92 5.14 -16.71 -13.94
N GLU A 93 5.36 -16.97 -12.64
CA GLU A 93 4.47 -17.77 -11.78
C GLU A 93 3.06 -17.18 -11.69
N SER A 94 2.95 -15.85 -11.51
CA SER A 94 1.64 -15.18 -11.45
C SER A 94 0.87 -15.28 -12.76
N ILE A 95 1.58 -15.28 -13.90
CA ILE A 95 0.98 -15.53 -15.22
C ILE A 95 0.49 -16.96 -15.33
N ALA A 96 1.30 -17.94 -14.89
CA ALA A 96 0.95 -19.36 -14.93
C ALA A 96 -0.35 -19.64 -14.15
N TYR A 97 -0.44 -19.17 -12.89
CA TYR A 97 -1.63 -19.38 -12.06
C TYR A 97 -2.90 -18.72 -12.63
N LEU A 98 -2.77 -17.60 -13.32
CA LEU A 98 -3.91 -16.98 -14.01
C LEU A 98 -4.27 -17.76 -15.28
N ALA A 99 -3.29 -18.27 -16.02
CA ALA A 99 -3.51 -19.05 -17.25
C ALA A 99 -4.22 -20.39 -16.96
N GLU A 100 -3.94 -21.03 -15.80
CA GLU A 100 -4.63 -22.24 -15.32
C GLU A 100 -6.15 -22.07 -15.18
N LEU A 101 -6.62 -20.82 -14.99
CA LEU A 101 -8.06 -20.52 -14.93
C LEU A 101 -8.72 -20.47 -16.32
N HIS A 102 -7.96 -20.66 -17.38
CA HIS A 102 -8.42 -20.59 -18.78
C HIS A 102 -9.23 -19.30 -19.10
N PRO A 103 -8.71 -18.09 -18.77
CA PRO A 103 -9.40 -16.86 -19.10
C PRO A 103 -9.49 -16.69 -20.63
N LYS A 104 -10.55 -15.99 -21.11
CA LYS A 104 -10.61 -15.66 -22.54
C LYS A 104 -9.50 -14.68 -22.93
N TYR A 105 -9.14 -13.77 -22.01
CA TYR A 105 -8.07 -12.79 -22.16
C TYR A 105 -7.25 -12.72 -20.89
N LEU A 106 -5.93 -12.69 -21.04
CA LEU A 106 -4.99 -12.50 -19.94
C LEU A 106 -4.15 -11.26 -20.23
N LEU A 107 -4.33 -10.23 -19.40
CA LEU A 107 -3.54 -9.01 -19.44
C LEU A 107 -2.42 -9.10 -18.40
N SER A 108 -1.18 -8.97 -18.84
CA SER A 108 0.01 -8.98 -17.98
C SER A 108 1.14 -8.18 -18.63
N HIS A 109 2.19 -7.90 -17.89
CA HIS A 109 3.47 -7.50 -18.49
C HIS A 109 4.02 -8.64 -19.34
N SER A 110 4.72 -8.29 -20.43
CA SER A 110 5.37 -9.29 -21.31
C SER A 110 6.36 -10.15 -20.53
N ASN A 111 6.40 -11.44 -20.87
CA ASN A 111 7.29 -12.40 -20.24
C ASN A 111 7.73 -13.44 -21.29
N SER A 112 9.03 -13.73 -21.40
CA SER A 112 9.58 -14.64 -22.39
C SER A 112 9.09 -16.07 -22.27
N GLN A 113 8.68 -16.51 -21.08
CA GLN A 113 8.09 -17.84 -20.88
C GLN A 113 6.61 -17.91 -21.30
N PHE A 114 5.97 -16.76 -21.53
CA PHE A 114 4.58 -16.64 -21.98
C PHE A 114 4.47 -15.72 -23.19
N PRO A 115 5.08 -16.08 -24.34
CA PRO A 115 5.12 -15.20 -25.52
C PRO A 115 3.75 -14.91 -26.15
N ALA A 116 2.73 -15.69 -25.80
CA ALA A 116 1.34 -15.47 -26.24
C ALA A 116 0.58 -14.47 -25.36
N VAL A 117 1.17 -13.96 -24.28
CA VAL A 117 0.58 -12.93 -23.43
C VAL A 117 1.15 -11.58 -23.87
N ASP A 118 0.31 -10.81 -24.55
CA ASP A 118 0.67 -9.45 -24.97
C ASP A 118 0.57 -8.49 -23.81
N GLY A 119 1.59 -7.62 -23.68
CA GLY A 119 1.60 -6.56 -22.71
C GLY A 119 2.89 -5.76 -22.76
N PRO A 120 2.96 -4.61 -22.09
CA PRO A 120 4.14 -3.78 -22.09
C PRO A 120 5.29 -4.48 -21.35
N PRO A 121 6.56 -4.16 -21.66
CA PRO A 121 7.68 -4.65 -20.90
C PRO A 121 7.63 -4.16 -19.46
N TRP A 122 8.17 -4.96 -18.54
CA TRP A 122 8.32 -4.56 -17.15
C TRP A 122 9.39 -3.45 -17.04
N ARG A 123 9.00 -2.31 -16.47
CA ARG A 123 9.85 -1.16 -16.24
C ARG A 123 10.02 -0.96 -14.73
N SER A 124 11.20 -1.34 -14.21
CA SER A 124 11.50 -1.32 -12.77
C SER A 124 11.58 0.09 -12.17
N GLU A 125 11.85 1.09 -13.01
CA GLU A 125 11.98 2.50 -12.62
C GLU A 125 10.61 3.20 -12.40
N LEU A 126 9.53 2.64 -12.91
CA LEU A 126 8.21 3.25 -12.74
C LEU A 126 7.75 3.25 -11.28
N HIS A 127 7.07 4.31 -10.90
CA HIS A 127 6.28 4.31 -9.68
C HIS A 127 5.22 3.20 -9.74
N GLU A 128 4.92 2.58 -8.60
CA GLU A 128 4.02 1.42 -8.56
C GLU A 128 2.61 1.72 -9.10
N VAL A 129 2.06 2.90 -8.82
CA VAL A 129 0.79 3.34 -9.41
C VAL A 129 0.89 3.44 -10.94
N ASP A 130 1.93 4.10 -11.44
CA ASP A 130 2.12 4.34 -12.88
C ASP A 130 2.31 3.03 -13.65
N ARG A 131 2.95 2.03 -13.02
CA ARG A 131 3.13 0.69 -13.56
C ARG A 131 1.80 0.03 -13.93
N TRP A 132 0.82 0.07 -13.01
CA TRP A 132 -0.46 -0.58 -13.24
C TRP A 132 -1.36 0.26 -14.14
N CYS A 133 -1.26 1.57 -14.08
CA CYS A 133 -1.93 2.45 -15.04
C CYS A 133 -1.36 2.26 -16.46
N ALA A 134 -0.04 2.13 -16.62
CA ALA A 134 0.58 1.85 -17.91
C ALA A 134 0.19 0.48 -18.47
N LEU A 135 0.07 -0.56 -17.61
CA LEU A 135 -0.45 -1.86 -18.03
C LEU A 135 -1.85 -1.74 -18.64
N LEU A 136 -2.76 -1.02 -18.00
CA LEU A 136 -4.11 -0.80 -18.51
C LEU A 136 -4.12 0.10 -19.74
N GLY A 137 -3.27 1.14 -19.76
CA GLY A 137 -3.11 2.06 -20.89
C GLY A 137 -2.65 1.34 -22.16
N SER A 138 -1.84 0.29 -22.06
CA SER A 138 -1.38 -0.52 -23.21
C SER A 138 -2.51 -1.18 -24.00
N VAL A 139 -3.68 -1.32 -23.38
CA VAL A 139 -4.89 -1.89 -24.00
C VAL A 139 -6.03 -0.86 -24.11
N GLY A 140 -5.71 0.42 -24.04
CA GLY A 140 -6.66 1.52 -24.25
C GLY A 140 -7.62 1.78 -23.08
N ILE A 141 -7.27 1.36 -21.85
CA ILE A 141 -8.04 1.70 -20.65
C ILE A 141 -7.39 2.91 -19.98
N ASP A 142 -8.11 4.02 -19.95
CA ASP A 142 -7.68 5.25 -19.28
C ASP A 142 -7.64 5.08 -17.75
N CYS A 143 -6.49 5.40 -17.14
CA CYS A 143 -6.25 5.29 -15.72
C CYS A 143 -5.84 6.66 -15.15
N LYS A 144 -6.55 7.10 -14.11
CA LYS A 144 -6.23 8.33 -13.38
C LYS A 144 -5.31 7.98 -12.21
N GLU A 145 -4.04 8.33 -12.32
CA GLU A 145 -2.98 7.97 -11.37
C GLU A 145 -3.15 8.62 -9.99
N ASP A 146 -3.91 9.71 -9.91
CA ASP A 146 -4.25 10.43 -8.70
C ASP A 146 -5.53 9.93 -8.00
N ASP A 147 -6.25 8.96 -8.60
CA ASP A 147 -7.49 8.38 -8.09
C ASP A 147 -7.24 7.36 -6.96
N LEU A 148 -6.44 7.76 -5.96
CA LEU A 148 -6.03 6.93 -4.81
C LEU A 148 -6.97 7.08 -3.61
N GLY A 149 -7.74 8.18 -3.53
CA GLY A 149 -8.49 8.56 -2.35
C GLY A 149 -9.47 7.50 -1.86
N ILE A 150 -9.47 7.21 -0.55
CA ILE A 150 -10.46 6.37 0.10
C ILE A 150 -11.20 7.16 1.18
N GLU A 151 -12.46 6.78 1.42
CA GLU A 151 -13.26 7.39 2.47
C GLU A 151 -12.90 6.83 3.85
N ARG A 152 -13.19 7.60 4.90
CA ARG A 152 -13.10 7.14 6.27
C ARG A 152 -14.07 5.99 6.51
N PRO A 153 -13.64 4.83 7.02
CA PRO A 153 -14.53 3.74 7.39
C PRO A 153 -15.51 4.17 8.47
N ARG A 154 -16.77 3.72 8.36
CA ARG A 154 -17.81 4.02 9.35
C ARG A 154 -17.73 3.06 10.55
N GLY A 155 -18.29 3.49 11.69
CA GLY A 155 -18.42 2.64 12.89
C GLY A 155 -17.17 2.63 13.79
N TYR A 156 -16.21 3.49 13.56
CA TYR A 156 -15.03 3.65 14.42
C TYR A 156 -15.07 4.98 15.17
N PRO A 157 -14.56 5.01 16.42
CA PRO A 157 -14.50 6.27 17.20
C PRO A 157 -13.66 7.31 16.50
N ASP A 158 -13.96 8.58 16.79
CA ASP A 158 -13.13 9.69 16.36
C ASP A 158 -11.77 9.65 17.09
N SER A 159 -10.72 9.87 16.34
CA SER A 159 -9.34 9.92 16.81
C SER A 159 -8.63 11.19 16.33
N SER A 160 -9.41 12.26 16.14
CA SER A 160 -8.87 13.56 15.75
C SER A 160 -7.91 14.11 16.80
N GLY A 161 -6.86 14.76 16.34
CA GLY A 161 -5.93 15.44 17.23
C GLY A 161 -4.67 14.68 17.62
N VAL A 162 -4.58 13.36 17.39
CA VAL A 162 -3.39 12.57 17.74
C VAL A 162 -2.32 12.61 16.64
N VAL A 163 -1.06 12.42 17.04
CA VAL A 163 0.05 12.08 16.15
C VAL A 163 0.27 10.58 16.21
N VAL A 164 0.26 9.93 15.06
CA VAL A 164 0.47 8.49 14.96
C VAL A 164 1.92 8.21 14.57
N ILE A 165 2.58 7.34 15.34
CA ILE A 165 3.89 6.77 14.99
C ILE A 165 3.72 5.28 14.74
N HIS A 166 4.18 4.82 13.55
CA HIS A 166 4.15 3.41 13.18
C HIS A 166 5.59 2.92 12.93
N PRO A 167 6.26 2.32 13.94
CA PRO A 167 7.67 1.95 13.85
C PRO A 167 7.92 0.66 13.07
N GLY A 168 6.86 -0.12 12.78
CA GLY A 168 6.95 -1.41 12.13
C GLY A 168 7.13 -1.32 10.61
N ALA A 169 7.71 -2.35 10.04
CA ALA A 169 7.74 -2.64 8.60
C ALA A 169 7.95 -4.14 8.39
N ALA A 170 7.60 -4.66 7.21
CA ALA A 170 7.69 -6.08 6.90
C ALA A 170 9.13 -6.63 7.01
N PHE A 171 10.12 -5.85 6.58
CA PHE A 171 11.53 -6.25 6.56
C PHE A 171 12.40 -5.30 7.39
N ALA A 172 13.45 -5.83 7.98
CA ALA A 172 14.37 -5.07 8.84
C ALA A 172 15.03 -3.90 8.08
N ALA A 173 15.35 -4.08 6.79
CA ALA A 173 15.92 -3.04 5.94
C ALA A 173 15.10 -1.74 5.89
N ARG A 174 13.79 -1.82 6.16
CA ARG A 174 12.87 -0.68 6.16
C ARG A 174 12.49 -0.20 7.57
N ARG A 175 13.13 -0.73 8.62
CA ARG A 175 12.87 -0.36 10.01
C ARG A 175 13.88 0.66 10.50
N TRP A 176 13.41 1.87 10.73
CA TRP A 176 14.21 2.87 11.44
C TRP A 176 14.34 2.48 12.92
N PRO A 177 15.48 2.76 13.60
CA PRO A 177 15.71 2.31 14.95
C PRO A 177 14.64 2.72 15.96
N ALA A 178 14.18 1.81 16.81
CA ALA A 178 13.13 2.03 17.80
C ALA A 178 13.42 3.23 18.71
N GLY A 179 14.63 3.34 19.24
CA GLY A 179 15.03 4.46 20.10
C GLY A 179 14.96 5.83 19.41
N ARG A 180 15.11 5.87 18.08
CA ARG A 180 14.93 7.12 17.33
C ARG A 180 13.46 7.49 17.18
N PHE A 181 12.57 6.49 16.95
CA PHE A 181 11.12 6.72 16.99
C PHE A 181 10.68 7.16 18.40
N ALA A 182 11.23 6.55 19.43
CA ALA A 182 10.95 6.91 20.82
C ALA A 182 11.34 8.37 21.12
N GLU A 183 12.52 8.80 20.68
CA GLU A 183 12.95 10.21 20.86
C GLU A 183 12.05 11.17 20.10
N VAL A 184 11.60 10.83 18.88
CA VAL A 184 10.61 11.63 18.14
C VAL A 184 9.29 11.70 18.92
N ALA A 185 8.80 10.57 19.42
CA ALA A 185 7.55 10.47 20.19
C ALA A 185 7.62 11.33 21.46
N ARG A 186 8.72 11.23 22.21
CA ARG A 186 8.96 12.01 23.43
C ARG A 186 8.96 13.52 23.15
N ARG A 187 9.68 13.98 22.13
CA ARG A 187 9.76 15.40 21.76
C ARG A 187 8.41 15.96 21.31
N LEU A 188 7.64 15.20 20.52
CA LEU A 188 6.31 15.64 20.12
C LEU A 188 5.33 15.68 21.31
N GLY A 189 5.49 14.76 22.28
CA GLY A 189 4.77 14.81 23.55
C GLY A 189 5.13 16.06 24.37
N GLU A 190 6.42 16.43 24.44
CA GLU A 190 6.90 17.68 25.08
C GLU A 190 6.37 18.94 24.37
N ASP A 191 6.19 18.87 23.06
CA ASP A 191 5.55 19.95 22.26
C ASP A 191 4.02 20.04 22.49
N GLY A 192 3.43 19.16 23.35
CA GLY A 192 2.02 19.15 23.70
C GLY A 192 1.12 18.31 22.79
N HIS A 193 1.68 17.45 21.94
CA HIS A 193 0.90 16.56 21.09
C HIS A 193 0.59 15.23 21.80
N GLU A 194 -0.65 14.75 21.67
CA GLU A 194 -0.97 13.37 22.03
C GLU A 194 -0.37 12.43 20.98
N VAL A 195 0.50 11.49 21.43
CA VAL A 195 1.18 10.54 20.54
C VAL A 195 0.68 9.15 20.81
N VAL A 196 0.32 8.40 19.74
CA VAL A 196 -0.04 6.99 19.79
C VAL A 196 0.88 6.15 18.92
N ILE A 197 1.22 4.95 19.40
CA ILE A 197 2.10 4.02 18.71
C ILE A 197 1.27 2.86 18.12
N THR A 198 1.31 2.70 16.81
CA THR A 198 0.58 1.65 16.10
C THR A 198 1.51 0.51 15.64
N GLY A 199 0.90 -0.62 15.28
CA GLY A 199 1.58 -1.81 14.78
C GLY A 199 0.59 -2.96 14.65
N SER A 200 0.99 -4.01 13.94
CA SER A 200 0.30 -5.29 13.97
C SER A 200 0.46 -5.98 15.34
N GLY A 201 -0.27 -7.07 15.58
CA GLY A 201 -0.07 -7.89 16.80
C GLY A 201 1.38 -8.41 16.93
N ALA A 202 2.01 -8.77 15.81
CA ALA A 202 3.40 -9.21 15.78
C ALA A 202 4.40 -8.09 16.08
N GLU A 203 4.00 -6.83 15.90
CA GLU A 203 4.84 -5.64 16.17
C GLU A 203 4.55 -5.02 17.54
N ARG A 204 3.67 -5.62 18.36
CA ARG A 204 3.30 -5.07 19.67
C ARG A 204 4.51 -4.88 20.59
N THR A 205 5.44 -5.83 20.63
CA THR A 205 6.68 -5.71 21.44
C THR A 205 7.49 -4.47 21.03
N LEU A 206 7.66 -4.24 19.73
CA LEU A 206 8.35 -3.06 19.20
C LEU A 206 7.60 -1.76 19.56
N ALA A 207 6.28 -1.76 19.44
CA ALA A 207 5.47 -0.60 19.80
C ALA A 207 5.54 -0.28 21.30
N CYS A 208 5.50 -1.30 22.16
CA CYS A 208 5.68 -1.13 23.61
C CYS A 208 7.08 -0.60 23.95
N GLN A 209 8.13 -1.11 23.30
CA GLN A 209 9.48 -0.60 23.47
C GLN A 209 9.55 0.91 23.15
N VAL A 210 9.04 1.31 22.00
CA VAL A 210 9.01 2.74 21.60
C VAL A 210 8.25 3.59 22.62
N ALA A 211 7.07 3.14 23.06
CA ALA A 211 6.29 3.86 24.05
C ALA A 211 7.00 3.99 25.41
N THR A 212 7.60 2.91 25.91
CA THR A 212 8.34 2.90 27.17
C THR A 212 9.55 3.83 27.13
N GLU A 213 10.38 3.73 26.07
CA GLU A 213 11.55 4.59 25.89
C GLU A 213 11.17 6.09 25.70
N ALA A 214 9.96 6.35 25.18
CA ALA A 214 9.43 7.70 25.04
C ALA A 214 8.75 8.26 26.31
N GLY A 215 8.57 7.43 27.36
CA GLY A 215 7.83 7.80 28.55
C GLY A 215 6.32 7.94 28.34
N LEU A 216 5.77 7.29 27.31
CA LEU A 216 4.33 7.31 27.02
C LEU A 216 3.57 6.27 27.87
N PRO A 217 2.31 6.53 28.24
CA PRO A 217 1.49 5.56 28.96
C PRO A 217 1.17 4.34 28.09
N GLU A 218 0.89 3.17 28.73
CA GLU A 218 0.52 1.95 28.01
C GLU A 218 -0.70 2.16 27.09
N SER A 219 -1.62 3.03 27.47
CA SER A 219 -2.80 3.40 26.66
C SER A 219 -2.46 4.04 25.31
N ALA A 220 -1.24 4.58 25.14
CA ALA A 220 -0.76 5.09 23.86
C ALA A 220 -0.45 3.96 22.87
N VAL A 221 -0.27 2.71 23.31
CA VAL A 221 0.05 1.58 22.45
C VAL A 221 -1.22 0.98 21.85
N ARG A 222 -1.41 1.19 20.57
CA ARG A 222 -2.56 0.69 19.78
C ARG A 222 -2.20 -0.54 18.93
N ALA A 223 -0.97 -1.03 19.01
CA ALA A 223 -0.50 -2.18 18.24
C ALA A 223 -1.28 -3.46 18.60
N GLY A 224 -1.84 -4.14 17.57
CA GLY A 224 -2.61 -5.36 17.70
C GLY A 224 -4.02 -5.19 18.31
N THR A 225 -4.50 -3.96 18.54
CA THR A 225 -5.81 -3.71 19.16
C THR A 225 -6.92 -3.41 18.16
N MET A 226 -6.60 -3.27 16.88
CA MET A 226 -7.58 -2.92 15.84
C MET A 226 -7.31 -3.67 14.53
N GLY A 227 -8.37 -3.90 13.76
CA GLY A 227 -8.31 -4.37 12.38
C GLY A 227 -7.92 -3.25 11.41
N LEU A 228 -7.87 -3.59 10.11
CA LEU A 228 -7.51 -2.61 9.07
C LEU A 228 -8.51 -1.45 8.96
N GLY A 229 -9.79 -1.70 9.16
CA GLY A 229 -10.79 -0.63 9.18
C GLY A 229 -10.53 0.38 10.30
N GLY A 230 -10.25 -0.10 11.52
CA GLY A 230 -9.92 0.75 12.66
C GLY A 230 -8.61 1.53 12.45
N LEU A 231 -7.59 0.87 11.90
CA LEU A 231 -6.34 1.55 11.55
C LEU A 231 -6.56 2.62 10.48
N THR A 232 -7.37 2.33 9.46
CA THR A 232 -7.70 3.30 8.40
C THR A 232 -8.45 4.51 8.96
N ALA A 233 -9.42 4.29 9.88
CA ALA A 233 -10.12 5.38 10.55
C ALA A 233 -9.16 6.24 11.39
N LEU A 234 -8.29 5.60 12.19
CA LEU A 234 -7.28 6.30 13.00
C LEU A 234 -6.34 7.14 12.11
N ILE A 235 -5.84 6.58 11.00
CA ILE A 235 -4.96 7.31 10.09
C ILE A 235 -5.70 8.45 9.39
N ASN A 236 -6.96 8.25 8.99
CA ASN A 236 -7.77 9.33 8.41
C ASN A 236 -7.95 10.52 9.36
N ASP A 237 -8.12 10.25 10.66
CA ASP A 237 -8.44 11.26 11.66
C ASP A 237 -7.20 11.91 12.28
N CYS A 238 -6.05 11.24 12.27
CA CYS A 238 -4.85 11.77 12.94
C CYS A 238 -4.31 13.05 12.28
N LYS A 239 -3.69 13.90 13.08
CA LYS A 239 -3.02 15.12 12.59
C LYS A 239 -1.82 14.79 11.71
N LEU A 240 -1.04 13.81 12.11
CA LEU A 240 0.19 13.45 11.41
C LEU A 240 0.48 11.96 11.59
N LEU A 241 0.90 11.31 10.50
CA LEU A 241 1.52 9.99 10.55
C LEU A 241 3.03 10.11 10.37
N ILE A 242 3.81 9.42 11.23
CA ILE A 242 5.26 9.23 11.07
C ILE A 242 5.53 7.74 10.98
N CYS A 243 6.09 7.26 9.86
CA CYS A 243 6.41 5.84 9.69
C CYS A 243 7.53 5.62 8.67
N GLY A 244 8.02 4.40 8.57
CA GLY A 244 8.88 3.96 7.47
C GLY A 244 8.11 3.72 6.16
N ASP A 245 8.83 3.21 5.16
CA ASP A 245 8.25 2.69 3.90
C ASP A 245 7.44 1.42 4.19
N THR A 246 6.14 1.58 4.42
CA THR A 246 5.20 0.53 4.81
C THR A 246 3.79 0.81 4.30
N GLY A 247 2.93 -0.21 4.32
CA GLY A 247 1.53 -0.10 3.90
C GLY A 247 0.74 1.00 4.61
N VAL A 248 1.12 1.35 5.85
CA VAL A 248 0.46 2.44 6.61
C VAL A 248 0.78 3.82 6.03
N GLY A 249 1.97 4.02 5.45
CA GLY A 249 2.30 5.24 4.71
C GLY A 249 1.41 5.44 3.49
N HIS A 250 1.05 4.34 2.81
CA HIS A 250 0.09 4.38 1.70
C HIS A 250 -1.35 4.64 2.16
N LEU A 251 -1.73 4.24 3.40
CA LEU A 251 -3.02 4.66 3.98
C LEU A 251 -3.07 6.18 4.11
N ALA A 252 -2.02 6.82 4.65
CA ALA A 252 -1.97 8.28 4.76
C ALA A 252 -2.09 8.96 3.38
N THR A 253 -1.47 8.39 2.34
CA THR A 253 -1.63 8.89 0.97
C THR A 253 -3.09 8.76 0.51
N ALA A 254 -3.71 7.62 0.74
CA ALA A 254 -5.08 7.33 0.29
C ALA A 254 -6.14 8.12 1.08
N THR A 255 -5.93 8.41 2.36
CA THR A 255 -6.83 9.24 3.19
C THR A 255 -6.53 10.73 3.10
N GLY A 256 -5.43 11.12 2.45
CA GLY A 256 -4.98 12.52 2.37
C GLY A 256 -4.42 13.05 3.69
N THR A 257 -4.04 12.19 4.62
CA THR A 257 -3.51 12.54 5.94
C THR A 257 -2.06 13.02 5.83
N PRO A 258 -1.70 14.15 6.46
CA PRO A 258 -0.31 14.60 6.49
C PRO A 258 0.63 13.52 7.02
N SER A 259 1.81 13.38 6.39
CA SER A 259 2.74 12.34 6.83
C SER A 259 4.22 12.71 6.64
N VAL A 260 5.07 12.12 7.48
CA VAL A 260 6.52 12.06 7.33
C VAL A 260 6.91 10.60 7.16
N LEU A 261 7.41 10.25 5.98
CA LEU A 261 7.72 8.90 5.57
C LEU A 261 9.23 8.71 5.41
N LEU A 262 9.77 7.68 6.06
CA LEU A 262 11.21 7.42 6.10
C LEU A 262 11.53 6.29 5.11
N PHE A 263 12.22 6.63 4.05
CA PHE A 263 12.61 5.69 3.01
C PHE A 263 14.06 5.22 3.22
N GLY A 264 14.28 3.94 3.06
CA GLY A 264 15.59 3.31 3.11
C GLY A 264 16.00 2.80 1.73
N PRO A 265 16.01 1.47 1.50
CA PRO A 265 16.55 0.87 0.28
C PRO A 265 15.73 1.17 -0.99
N THR A 266 14.48 1.58 -0.84
CA THR A 266 13.61 1.91 -1.98
C THR A 266 13.48 3.42 -2.11
N PRO A 267 13.77 4.02 -3.28
CA PRO A 267 13.61 5.45 -3.48
C PRO A 267 12.11 5.84 -3.53
N PRO A 268 11.76 7.03 -3.01
CA PRO A 268 10.39 7.55 -3.07
C PRO A 268 9.83 7.65 -4.50
N ALA A 269 10.68 7.79 -5.50
CA ALA A 269 10.28 7.80 -6.91
C ALA A 269 9.51 6.53 -7.34
N ASN A 270 9.73 5.39 -6.66
CA ASN A 270 9.07 4.13 -6.97
C ASN A 270 7.82 3.86 -6.11
N TRP A 271 7.83 4.29 -4.85
CA TRP A 271 6.81 3.94 -3.86
C TRP A 271 6.38 5.12 -2.98
N GLY A 272 6.88 6.32 -3.25
CA GLY A 272 6.59 7.48 -2.42
C GLY A 272 5.13 7.93 -2.48
N PRO A 273 4.73 8.80 -1.55
CA PRO A 273 3.38 9.31 -1.53
C PRO A 273 3.08 10.22 -2.73
N ARG A 274 1.86 10.19 -3.21
CA ARG A 274 1.31 11.17 -4.15
C ARG A 274 0.71 12.34 -3.37
N GLY A 275 0.69 13.54 -3.95
CA GLY A 275 0.21 14.74 -3.27
C GLY A 275 1.28 15.37 -2.36
N ALA A 276 2.38 15.83 -2.94
CA ALA A 276 3.59 16.31 -2.24
C ALA A 276 3.35 17.37 -1.16
N SER A 277 2.31 18.21 -1.25
CA SER A 277 2.03 19.23 -0.24
C SER A 277 1.66 18.65 1.14
N ARG A 278 1.03 17.46 1.18
CA ARG A 278 0.60 16.81 2.42
C ARG A 278 1.65 15.89 3.03
N HIS A 279 2.61 15.43 2.24
CA HIS A 279 3.54 14.39 2.63
C HIS A 279 4.98 14.89 2.54
N THR A 280 5.84 14.43 3.45
CA THR A 280 7.30 14.62 3.37
C THR A 280 7.96 13.24 3.32
N ALA A 281 8.59 12.91 2.21
CA ALA A 281 9.41 11.71 2.08
C ALA A 281 10.88 12.06 2.39
N LEU A 282 11.41 11.47 3.45
CA LEU A 282 12.82 11.59 3.81
C LEU A 282 13.58 10.38 3.27
N TRP A 283 14.55 10.63 2.42
CA TRP A 283 15.39 9.60 1.81
C TRP A 283 16.83 10.08 1.71
N VAL A 284 17.76 9.20 2.01
CA VAL A 284 19.21 9.47 1.95
C VAL A 284 19.90 8.21 1.45
N GLY A 285 20.83 8.36 0.52
CA GLY A 285 21.59 7.26 -0.03
C GLY A 285 21.07 6.75 -1.36
N ASP A 286 21.31 5.48 -1.62
CA ASP A 286 21.05 4.81 -2.88
C ASP A 286 20.01 3.67 -2.75
N ARG A 287 19.75 2.99 -3.85
CA ARG A 287 18.92 1.78 -3.87
C ARG A 287 19.64 0.63 -3.16
N GLY A 288 18.93 -0.08 -2.30
CA GLY A 288 19.38 -1.27 -1.60
C GLY A 288 18.44 -2.44 -1.76
N ASP A 289 18.63 -3.48 -0.94
CA ASP A 289 17.72 -4.62 -0.86
C ASP A 289 16.56 -4.34 0.11
N PRO A 290 15.31 -4.17 -0.37
CA PRO A 290 14.16 -3.91 0.48
C PRO A 290 13.75 -5.10 1.38
N HIS A 291 14.35 -6.27 1.15
CA HIS A 291 14.11 -7.50 1.92
C HIS A 291 15.27 -7.82 2.88
N GLY A 292 16.27 -6.97 2.96
CA GLY A 292 17.45 -7.15 3.80
C GLY A 292 17.12 -7.40 5.29
N ALA A 293 17.98 -8.17 5.94
CA ALA A 293 17.83 -8.59 7.34
C ALA A 293 18.28 -7.52 8.36
N THR A 294 18.92 -6.45 7.91
CA THR A 294 19.40 -5.33 8.75
C THR A 294 18.87 -4.00 8.22
N PRO A 295 18.74 -2.97 9.09
CA PRO A 295 18.35 -1.64 8.65
C PRO A 295 19.27 -1.10 7.54
N ASP A 296 18.70 -0.50 6.52
CA ASP A 296 19.43 0.10 5.41
C ASP A 296 20.32 1.25 5.87
N ALA A 297 21.53 1.35 5.30
CA ALA A 297 22.51 2.37 5.68
C ALA A 297 21.98 3.80 5.43
N GLY A 298 21.29 4.03 4.30
CA GLY A 298 20.69 5.32 3.98
C GLY A 298 19.58 5.69 4.97
N LEU A 299 18.77 4.71 5.38
CA LEU A 299 17.74 4.91 6.41
C LEU A 299 18.38 5.32 7.74
N LEU A 300 19.53 4.76 8.10
CA LEU A 300 20.27 5.11 9.33
C LEU A 300 20.85 6.53 9.28
N LEU A 301 21.05 7.12 8.12
CA LEU A 301 21.49 8.52 7.95
C LEU A 301 20.36 9.54 8.18
N ILE A 302 19.11 9.11 8.22
CA ILE A 302 17.98 9.96 8.59
C ILE A 302 18.06 10.21 10.11
N THR A 303 18.28 11.47 10.50
CA THR A 303 18.42 11.85 11.91
C THR A 303 17.08 12.18 12.56
N VAL A 304 16.98 12.03 13.88
CA VAL A 304 15.80 12.47 14.68
C VAL A 304 15.49 13.95 14.42
N ARG A 305 16.51 14.80 14.36
CA ARG A 305 16.34 16.22 14.06
C ARG A 305 15.60 16.48 12.76
N ARG A 306 15.99 15.82 11.65
CA ARG A 306 15.33 15.95 10.34
C ARG A 306 13.87 15.49 10.38
N VAL A 307 13.58 14.41 11.12
CA VAL A 307 12.20 13.91 11.28
C VAL A 307 11.35 14.91 12.06
N LEU A 308 11.87 15.47 13.15
CA LEU A 308 11.18 16.48 13.97
C LEU A 308 10.93 17.79 13.19
N GLU A 309 11.94 18.27 12.45
CA GLU A 309 11.78 19.46 11.59
C GLU A 309 10.64 19.25 10.57
N ALA A 310 10.63 18.09 9.91
CA ALA A 310 9.57 17.75 8.96
C ALA A 310 8.19 17.59 9.63
N ALA A 311 8.15 16.97 10.82
CA ALA A 311 6.91 16.76 11.57
C ALA A 311 6.30 18.09 12.04
N ARG A 312 7.10 18.96 12.64
CA ARG A 312 6.68 20.29 13.11
C ARG A 312 6.17 21.16 11.96
N ALA A 313 6.89 21.21 10.84
CA ALA A 313 6.45 21.92 9.65
C ALA A 313 5.08 21.44 9.12
N LYS A 314 4.77 20.14 9.25
CA LYS A 314 3.45 19.62 8.90
C LYS A 314 2.37 19.97 9.92
N LEU A 315 2.70 19.98 11.20
CA LEU A 315 1.78 20.32 12.29
C LEU A 315 1.47 21.82 12.34
N GLU A 316 2.45 22.68 12.07
CA GLU A 316 2.28 24.15 12.02
C GLU A 316 1.51 24.63 10.77
N GLY A 317 1.61 23.93 9.66
CA GLY A 317 0.93 24.26 8.40
C GLY A 317 -0.53 23.76 8.31
N MET A 318 -1.09 23.26 9.41
CA MET A 318 -2.52 22.88 9.47
C MET A 318 -3.35 24.08 9.92
N PRO A 319 -4.50 24.34 9.23
CA PRO A 319 -5.41 25.43 9.58
C PRO A 319 -6.10 25.22 10.93
#